data_8a8ba843bdc4615184da7e08cbe1c7a6
#
_entry.id   8a8ba843bdc4615184da7e08cbe1c7a6
#
_cell.length_a   1.000
_cell.length_b   1.000
_cell.length_c   1.000
_cell.angle_alpha   90.00
_cell.angle_beta   90.00
_cell.angle_gamma   90.00
#
_symmetry.space_group_name_H-M   'P 1'
#
loop_
_entity.id
_entity.type
_entity.pdbx_description
1 polymer ?
#
loop_
_entity_poly.entity_id
_entity_poly.type
_entity_poly.pdbx_seq_one_letter_code
_entity_poly.pdbx_strand_id
1 'polypeptide(L)'
;TQIGGVWLADASLSSNDSRVAEICQDFARQLEELGLSYYYQQYPTGSPIVEAMRALGFKVKERITYRIEDLSNLEQVIDAFSKNKKRQLQKALSLHVDTNMGIEEFYRFHVQCLREQSKQISYSREFLLVLNRKTQRLGQSQILSIRNADNEVLAAAYLVWDKHSMYYLIPCYDLKYKDSGASALLV
;
A
#
# COMPACT_ATOMS: atom_id res chain seq x y z
N THR A 1 -0.79 5.26 8.19
CA THR A 1 0.08 4.13 7.83
C THR A 1 -0.76 2.95 7.39
N GLN A 2 -0.33 2.20 6.37
CA GLN A 2 -1.00 0.94 5.99
C GLN A 2 -0.81 -0.13 7.06
N ILE A 3 0.34 -0.14 7.69
CA ILE A 3 0.70 -1.05 8.78
C ILE A 3 1.29 -0.22 9.91
N GLY A 4 0.86 -0.45 11.13
CA GLY A 4 1.31 0.29 12.30
C GLY A 4 0.82 -0.36 13.59
N GLY A 5 0.62 0.43 14.62
CA GLY A 5 0.15 -0.02 15.93
C GLY A 5 1.30 -0.28 16.91
N VAL A 6 1.08 -1.16 17.87
CA VAL A 6 2.09 -1.55 18.85
C VAL A 6 3.17 -2.39 18.19
N TRP A 7 4.43 -1.99 18.33
CA TRP A 7 5.61 -2.72 17.88
C TRP A 7 6.40 -3.19 19.09
N LEU A 8 6.72 -4.47 19.10
CA LEU A 8 7.54 -5.05 20.16
C LEU A 8 9.03 -4.82 19.82
N ALA A 9 9.77 -4.29 20.79
CA ALA A 9 11.23 -4.13 20.65
C ALA A 9 11.94 -5.49 20.62
N ASP A 10 11.38 -6.47 21.33
CA ASP A 10 11.87 -7.85 21.35
C ASP A 10 11.07 -8.69 20.34
N ALA A 11 11.70 -8.98 19.21
CA ALA A 11 11.10 -9.76 18.12
C ALA A 11 10.91 -11.26 18.45
N SER A 12 11.48 -11.75 19.58
CA SER A 12 11.32 -13.15 20.00
C SER A 12 10.00 -13.42 20.75
N LEU A 13 9.29 -12.36 21.15
CA LEU A 13 8.02 -12.48 21.86
C LEU A 13 6.93 -13.10 20.96
N SER A 14 6.29 -14.12 21.48
CA SER A 14 5.15 -14.81 20.83
C SER A 14 3.81 -14.35 21.41
N SER A 15 2.72 -14.68 20.73
CA SER A 15 1.35 -14.36 21.19
C SER A 15 0.99 -14.99 22.56
N ASN A 16 1.71 -16.03 22.98
CA ASN A 16 1.49 -16.72 24.26
C ASN A 16 2.35 -16.17 25.41
N ASP A 17 3.20 -15.17 25.13
CA ASP A 17 4.05 -14.56 26.18
C ASP A 17 3.21 -13.61 27.03
N SER A 18 3.26 -13.75 28.36
CA SER A 18 2.51 -12.89 29.30
C SER A 18 2.85 -11.41 29.14
N ARG A 19 4.11 -11.10 28.78
CA ARG A 19 4.55 -9.72 28.53
C ARG A 19 3.79 -9.08 27.35
N VAL A 20 3.42 -9.85 26.34
CA VAL A 20 2.60 -9.35 25.21
C VAL A 20 1.21 -8.98 25.70
N ALA A 21 0.61 -9.81 26.55
CA ALA A 21 -0.69 -9.53 27.15
C ALA A 21 -0.65 -8.26 28.02
N GLU A 22 0.36 -8.12 28.87
CA GLU A 22 0.56 -6.93 29.73
C GLU A 22 0.72 -5.65 28.90
N ILE A 23 1.55 -5.66 27.85
CA ILE A 23 1.74 -4.52 26.92
C ILE A 23 0.40 -4.16 26.27
N CYS A 24 -0.37 -5.14 25.82
CA CYS A 24 -1.67 -4.90 25.19
C CYS A 24 -2.71 -4.36 26.18
N GLN A 25 -2.71 -4.82 27.44
CA GLN A 25 -3.57 -4.29 28.50
C GLN A 25 -3.25 -2.81 28.79
N ASP A 26 -1.97 -2.48 28.95
CA ASP A 26 -1.53 -1.09 29.15
C ASP A 26 -1.91 -0.20 27.97
N PHE A 27 -1.72 -0.71 26.76
CA PHE A 27 -2.10 0.02 25.56
C PHE A 27 -3.62 0.26 25.47
N ALA A 28 -4.43 -0.77 25.76
CA ALA A 28 -5.89 -0.65 25.79
C ALA A 28 -6.35 0.38 26.82
N ARG A 29 -5.77 0.37 28.02
CA ARG A 29 -6.05 1.37 29.08
C ARG A 29 -5.73 2.80 28.60
N GLN A 30 -4.57 3.01 27.96
CA GLN A 30 -4.23 4.32 27.40
C GLN A 30 -5.20 4.79 26.30
N LEU A 31 -5.71 3.87 25.47
CA LEU A 31 -6.74 4.21 24.48
C LEU A 31 -8.06 4.62 25.16
N GLU A 32 -8.45 3.98 26.24
CA GLU A 32 -9.63 4.35 27.04
C GLU A 32 -9.47 5.73 27.67
N GLU A 33 -8.31 6.03 28.25
CA GLU A 33 -7.98 7.33 28.84
C GLU A 33 -8.03 8.47 27.81
N LEU A 34 -7.74 8.19 26.53
CA LEU A 34 -7.86 9.16 25.45
C LEU A 34 -9.31 9.47 25.04
N GLY A 35 -10.30 8.71 25.55
CA GLY A 35 -11.71 8.92 25.28
C GLY A 35 -12.08 8.81 23.78
N LEU A 36 -11.38 7.99 23.03
CA LEU A 36 -11.60 7.82 21.59
C LEU A 36 -12.92 7.10 21.33
N SER A 37 -13.74 7.65 20.45
CA SER A 37 -14.97 6.98 19.98
C SER A 37 -14.67 5.83 19.01
N TYR A 38 -13.52 5.80 18.41
CA TYR A 38 -13.11 4.78 17.44
C TYR A 38 -11.59 4.67 17.37
N TYR A 39 -11.10 3.43 17.38
CA TYR A 39 -9.71 3.08 17.11
C TYR A 39 -9.65 2.03 16.01
N TYR A 40 -8.79 2.25 15.02
CA TYR A 40 -8.54 1.32 13.92
C TYR A 40 -7.04 1.25 13.63
N GLN A 41 -6.51 0.03 13.56
CA GLN A 41 -5.13 -0.21 13.23
C GLN A 41 -4.96 -1.48 12.39
N GLN A 42 -3.99 -1.49 11.49
CA GLN A 42 -3.58 -2.67 10.74
C GLN A 42 -2.23 -3.15 11.27
N TYR A 43 -2.15 -4.45 11.54
CA TYR A 43 -0.93 -5.11 11.98
C TYR A 43 -0.33 -5.94 10.87
N PRO A 44 1.01 -6.16 10.85
CA PRO A 44 1.64 -7.07 9.90
C PRO A 44 1.18 -8.52 10.13
N THR A 45 1.32 -9.35 9.11
CA THR A 45 1.06 -10.79 9.21
C THR A 45 1.91 -11.41 10.31
N GLY A 46 1.30 -12.26 11.12
CA GLY A 46 1.99 -12.94 12.22
C GLY A 46 2.31 -12.06 13.44
N SER A 47 1.76 -10.85 13.52
CA SER A 47 1.95 -10.00 14.70
C SER A 47 1.40 -10.67 15.96
N PRO A 48 2.21 -10.86 17.02
CA PRO A 48 1.76 -11.48 18.27
C PRO A 48 0.74 -10.64 19.04
N ILE A 49 0.64 -9.35 18.72
CA ILE A 49 -0.30 -8.40 19.32
C ILE A 49 -1.76 -8.74 19.01
N VAL A 50 -2.03 -9.31 17.84
CA VAL A 50 -3.41 -9.47 17.32
C VAL A 50 -4.26 -10.34 18.23
N GLU A 51 -3.74 -11.48 18.70
CA GLU A 51 -4.48 -12.38 19.58
C GLU A 51 -4.70 -11.79 20.97
N ALA A 52 -3.70 -11.08 21.52
CA ALA A 52 -3.85 -10.38 22.80
C ALA A 52 -4.91 -9.27 22.72
N MET A 53 -4.95 -8.49 21.63
CA MET A 53 -5.99 -7.48 21.41
C MET A 53 -7.37 -8.10 21.24
N ARG A 54 -7.46 -9.25 20.56
CA ARG A 54 -8.72 -10.02 20.46
C ARG A 54 -9.24 -10.45 21.83
N ALA A 55 -8.34 -10.95 22.68
CA ALA A 55 -8.69 -11.35 24.06
C ALA A 55 -9.19 -10.17 24.92
N LEU A 56 -8.74 -8.95 24.63
CA LEU A 56 -9.21 -7.70 25.28
C LEU A 56 -10.51 -7.15 24.66
N GLY A 57 -11.17 -7.88 23.75
CA GLY A 57 -12.45 -7.50 23.17
C GLY A 57 -12.38 -6.62 21.90
N PHE A 58 -11.19 -6.37 21.37
CA PHE A 58 -11.07 -5.67 20.09
C PHE A 58 -11.57 -6.53 18.94
N LYS A 59 -12.33 -5.91 18.02
CA LYS A 59 -12.84 -6.57 16.83
C LYS A 59 -11.74 -6.75 15.81
N VAL A 60 -11.28 -7.97 15.64
CA VAL A 60 -10.23 -8.31 14.66
C VAL A 60 -10.86 -8.76 13.34
N LYS A 61 -10.39 -8.19 12.22
CA LYS A 61 -10.77 -8.58 10.87
C LYS A 61 -9.53 -8.89 10.06
N GLU A 62 -9.46 -10.08 9.50
CA GLU A 62 -8.40 -10.47 8.60
C GLU A 62 -8.52 -9.76 7.25
N ARG A 63 -7.38 -9.42 6.66
CA ARG A 63 -7.25 -8.85 5.31
C ARG A 63 -6.21 -9.66 4.54
N ILE A 64 -6.51 -9.90 3.28
CA ILE A 64 -5.59 -10.57 2.38
C ILE A 64 -4.70 -9.50 1.73
N THR A 65 -3.40 -9.75 1.68
CA THR A 65 -2.44 -9.01 0.87
C THR A 65 -1.67 -9.96 -0.02
N TYR A 66 -1.11 -9.43 -1.08
CA TYR A 66 -0.25 -10.19 -2.00
C TYR A 66 1.17 -9.68 -1.87
N ARG A 67 2.12 -10.61 -1.93
CA ARG A 67 3.54 -10.31 -1.89
C ARG A 67 4.27 -11.12 -2.94
N ILE A 68 5.23 -10.50 -3.61
CA ILE A 68 6.24 -11.18 -4.41
C ILE A 68 7.46 -11.29 -3.51
N GLU A 69 7.81 -12.51 -3.13
CA GLU A 69 8.85 -12.76 -2.12
C GLU A 69 10.26 -12.53 -2.66
N ASP A 70 10.48 -12.84 -3.94
CA ASP A 70 11.78 -12.75 -4.57
C ASP A 70 11.67 -12.07 -5.95
N LEU A 71 12.42 -11.01 -6.13
CA LEU A 71 12.55 -10.26 -7.38
C LEU A 71 13.90 -10.47 -8.08
N SER A 72 14.74 -11.37 -7.58
CA SER A 72 16.06 -11.64 -8.16
C SER A 72 15.98 -12.30 -9.54
N ASN A 73 14.89 -13.04 -9.81
CA ASN A 73 14.61 -13.67 -11.09
C ASN A 73 13.26 -13.19 -11.67
N LEU A 74 13.31 -12.13 -12.46
CA LEU A 74 12.10 -11.52 -13.04
C LEU A 74 11.39 -12.44 -14.04
N GLU A 75 12.11 -13.32 -14.76
CA GLU A 75 11.51 -14.27 -15.69
C GLU A 75 10.61 -15.24 -14.93
N GLN A 76 11.08 -15.77 -13.81
CA GLN A 76 10.30 -16.66 -12.96
C GLN A 76 9.06 -15.95 -12.37
N VAL A 77 9.18 -14.68 -11.97
CA VAL A 77 8.05 -13.87 -11.50
C VAL A 77 6.99 -13.73 -12.60
N ILE A 78 7.43 -13.36 -13.82
CA ILE A 78 6.53 -13.23 -14.98
C ILE A 78 5.89 -14.57 -15.35
N ASP A 79 6.64 -15.66 -15.25
CA ASP A 79 6.13 -17.00 -15.55
C ASP A 79 5.06 -17.47 -14.56
N ALA A 80 5.16 -17.03 -13.31
CA ALA A 80 4.14 -17.29 -12.30
C ALA A 80 2.85 -16.47 -12.48
N PHE A 81 2.83 -15.46 -13.36
CA PHE A 81 1.63 -14.69 -13.62
C PHE A 81 0.53 -15.52 -14.26
N SER A 82 -0.71 -15.25 -13.87
CA SER A 82 -1.88 -15.87 -14.49
C SER A 82 -1.94 -15.57 -16.00
N LYS A 83 -2.58 -16.46 -16.76
CA LYS A 83 -2.81 -16.28 -18.20
C LYS A 83 -3.47 -14.91 -18.52
N ASN A 84 -4.39 -14.48 -17.65
CA ASN A 84 -5.04 -13.17 -17.83
C ASN A 84 -4.05 -12.00 -17.64
N LYS A 85 -3.18 -12.06 -16.64
CA LYS A 85 -2.15 -11.04 -16.40
C LYS A 85 -1.17 -10.96 -17.58
N LYS A 86 -0.68 -12.12 -18.06
CA LYS A 86 0.19 -12.19 -19.26
C LYS A 86 -0.48 -11.55 -20.49
N ARG A 87 -1.78 -11.84 -20.72
CA ARG A 87 -2.54 -11.23 -21.82
C ARG A 87 -2.68 -9.71 -21.67
N GLN A 88 -2.87 -9.20 -20.44
CA GLN A 88 -2.91 -7.75 -20.21
C GLN A 88 -1.56 -7.10 -20.49
N LEU A 89 -0.45 -7.72 -20.10
CA LEU A 89 0.89 -7.23 -20.42
C LEU A 89 1.13 -7.17 -21.94
N GLN A 90 0.66 -8.17 -22.70
CA GLN A 90 0.74 -8.13 -24.16
C GLN A 90 0.00 -6.93 -24.77
N LYS A 91 -1.16 -6.55 -24.23
CA LYS A 91 -1.90 -5.35 -24.67
C LYS A 91 -1.16 -4.05 -24.36
N ALA A 92 -0.31 -4.05 -23.34
CA ALA A 92 0.41 -2.87 -22.86
C ALA A 92 1.75 -2.63 -23.61
N LEU A 93 2.10 -3.44 -24.61
CA LEU A 93 3.39 -3.34 -25.33
C LEU A 93 3.61 -1.98 -26.04
N SER A 94 2.54 -1.29 -26.42
CA SER A 94 2.60 0.04 -27.03
C SER A 94 2.63 1.19 -26.02
N LEU A 95 2.52 0.87 -24.73
CA LEU A 95 2.54 1.85 -23.66
C LEU A 95 3.97 2.00 -23.11
N HIS A 96 4.26 3.16 -22.55
CA HIS A 96 5.56 3.40 -21.94
C HIS A 96 5.44 3.78 -20.46
N VAL A 97 6.46 3.40 -19.72
CA VAL A 97 6.62 3.74 -18.30
C VAL A 97 7.34 5.09 -18.21
N ASP A 98 6.73 6.05 -17.52
CA ASP A 98 7.33 7.33 -17.22
C ASP A 98 7.54 7.46 -15.70
N THR A 99 8.74 7.87 -15.30
CA THR A 99 9.16 8.06 -13.91
C THR A 99 9.23 9.54 -13.50
N ASN A 100 8.87 10.46 -14.41
CA ASN A 100 9.02 11.90 -14.19
C ASN A 100 7.74 12.58 -13.70
N MET A 101 6.66 11.82 -13.48
CA MET A 101 5.42 12.38 -12.95
C MET A 101 5.64 13.04 -11.60
N GLY A 102 5.30 14.33 -11.48
CA GLY A 102 5.37 15.06 -10.22
C GLY A 102 4.23 14.68 -9.26
N ILE A 103 4.46 14.87 -7.94
CA ILE A 103 3.46 14.51 -6.91
C ILE A 103 2.14 15.28 -7.06
N GLU A 104 2.18 16.52 -7.53
CA GLU A 104 0.98 17.33 -7.77
C GLU A 104 0.15 16.81 -8.94
N GLU A 105 0.82 16.39 -10.02
CA GLU A 105 0.18 15.76 -11.17
C GLU A 105 -0.44 14.44 -10.75
N PHE A 106 0.31 13.61 -10.02
CA PHE A 106 -0.17 12.35 -9.46
C PHE A 106 -1.41 12.55 -8.59
N TYR A 107 -1.41 13.51 -7.67
CA TYR A 107 -2.55 13.79 -6.80
C TYR A 107 -3.80 14.15 -7.61
N ARG A 108 -3.68 15.05 -8.59
CA ARG A 108 -4.79 15.44 -9.46
C ARG A 108 -5.34 14.26 -10.24
N PHE A 109 -4.45 13.45 -10.83
CA PHE A 109 -4.83 12.24 -11.56
C PHE A 109 -5.55 11.24 -10.65
N HIS A 110 -5.02 10.98 -9.45
CA HIS A 110 -5.65 10.08 -8.48
C HIS A 110 -7.05 10.56 -8.06
N VAL A 111 -7.21 11.85 -7.76
CA VAL A 111 -8.53 12.43 -7.42
C VAL A 111 -9.52 12.25 -8.58
N GLN A 112 -9.08 12.50 -9.82
CA GLN A 112 -9.92 12.27 -11.00
C GLN A 112 -10.35 10.81 -11.10
N CYS A 113 -9.40 9.86 -11.04
CA CYS A 113 -9.70 8.43 -11.11
C CYS A 113 -10.70 7.97 -10.04
N LEU A 114 -10.59 8.50 -8.81
CA LEU A 114 -11.53 8.18 -7.74
C LEU A 114 -12.92 8.75 -8.00
N ARG A 115 -13.04 9.98 -8.50
CA ARG A 115 -14.32 10.59 -8.87
C ARG A 115 -15.05 9.79 -9.94
N GLU A 116 -14.34 9.34 -10.98
CA GLU A 116 -14.90 8.48 -12.04
C GLU A 116 -15.41 7.14 -11.49
N GLN A 117 -14.81 6.65 -10.40
CA GLN A 117 -15.24 5.45 -9.69
C GLN A 117 -16.30 5.72 -8.60
N SER A 118 -16.84 6.94 -8.50
CA SER A 118 -17.74 7.37 -7.43
C SER A 118 -17.17 7.17 -6.02
N LYS A 119 -15.85 7.33 -5.89
CA LYS A 119 -15.12 7.23 -4.63
C LYS A 119 -14.56 8.58 -4.22
N GLN A 120 -14.27 8.72 -2.94
CA GLN A 120 -13.60 9.89 -2.38
C GLN A 120 -12.20 9.53 -1.91
N ILE A 121 -11.28 10.50 -2.00
CA ILE A 121 -9.95 10.36 -1.44
C ILE A 121 -10.03 10.38 0.09
N SER A 122 -9.27 9.50 0.74
CA SER A 122 -9.28 9.33 2.20
C SER A 122 -8.17 10.10 2.94
N TYR A 123 -7.39 10.89 2.22
CA TYR A 123 -6.29 11.70 2.78
C TYR A 123 -6.22 13.07 2.09
N SER A 124 -5.63 14.05 2.77
CA SER A 124 -5.49 15.40 2.21
C SER A 124 -4.30 15.50 1.25
N ARG A 125 -4.35 16.51 0.38
CA ARG A 125 -3.23 16.86 -0.50
C ARG A 125 -1.96 17.16 0.32
N GLU A 126 -2.10 17.92 1.40
CA GLU A 126 -1.00 18.31 2.28
C GLU A 126 -0.32 17.10 2.90
N PHE A 127 -1.10 16.09 3.33
CA PHE A 127 -0.57 14.83 3.84
C PHE A 127 0.30 14.13 2.80
N LEU A 128 -0.18 14.02 1.56
CA LEU A 128 0.58 13.36 0.48
C LEU A 128 1.87 14.12 0.15
N LEU A 129 1.83 15.45 0.12
CA LEU A 129 3.01 16.28 -0.14
C LEU A 129 4.06 16.13 0.98
N VAL A 130 3.64 16.10 2.23
CA VAL A 130 4.55 15.88 3.38
C VAL A 130 5.15 14.49 3.32
N LEU A 131 4.34 13.46 3.04
CA LEU A 131 4.81 12.08 2.87
C LEU A 131 5.87 12.01 1.77
N ASN A 132 5.55 12.52 0.58
CA ASN A 132 6.46 12.50 -0.56
C ASN A 132 7.78 13.23 -0.28
N ARG A 133 7.73 14.40 0.35
CA ARG A 133 8.94 15.15 0.72
C ARG A 133 9.85 14.34 1.65
N LYS A 134 9.26 13.64 2.63
CA LYS A 134 10.03 12.82 3.58
C LYS A 134 10.63 11.60 2.90
N THR A 135 9.86 10.87 2.12
CA THR A 135 10.32 9.65 1.45
C THR A 135 11.32 9.93 0.34
N GLN A 136 11.17 11.03 -0.42
CA GLN A 136 12.15 11.45 -1.41
C GLN A 136 13.49 11.85 -0.78
N ARG A 137 13.48 12.55 0.37
CA ARG A 137 14.73 12.88 1.10
C ARG A 137 15.51 11.63 1.53
N LEU A 138 14.83 10.51 1.71
CA LEU A 138 15.41 9.21 2.05
C LEU A 138 15.73 8.38 0.80
N GLY A 139 15.36 8.83 -0.40
CA GLY A 139 15.46 8.03 -1.62
C GLY A 139 14.55 6.80 -1.61
N GLN A 140 13.41 6.87 -0.92
CA GLN A 140 12.53 5.73 -0.64
C GLN A 140 11.13 5.87 -1.26
N SER A 141 11.00 6.63 -2.33
CA SER A 141 9.75 6.71 -3.07
C SER A 141 9.95 7.00 -4.55
N GLN A 142 9.02 6.52 -5.37
CA GLN A 142 8.95 6.79 -6.80
C GLN A 142 7.48 6.83 -7.23
N ILE A 143 7.17 7.73 -8.15
CA ILE A 143 5.92 7.68 -8.90
C ILE A 143 6.23 7.03 -10.26
N LEU A 144 5.45 6.01 -10.61
CA LEU A 144 5.41 5.45 -11.95
C LEU A 144 4.10 5.88 -12.62
N SER A 145 4.16 6.33 -13.85
CA SER A 145 2.98 6.51 -14.68
C SER A 145 3.11 5.73 -16.00
N ILE A 146 1.99 5.24 -16.47
CA ILE A 146 1.89 4.56 -17.76
C ILE A 146 1.20 5.50 -18.73
N ARG A 147 1.85 5.76 -19.85
CA ARG A 147 1.37 6.70 -20.86
C ARG A 147 1.21 6.02 -22.22
N ASN A 148 0.28 6.54 -23.04
CA ASN A 148 0.14 6.17 -24.45
C ASN A 148 1.03 7.03 -25.35
N ALA A 149 0.94 6.82 -26.66
CA ALA A 149 1.69 7.58 -27.66
C ALA A 149 1.32 9.08 -27.69
N ASP A 150 0.12 9.44 -27.26
CA ASP A 150 -0.36 10.82 -27.15
C ASP A 150 0.06 11.47 -25.83
N ASN A 151 0.90 10.81 -25.03
CA ASN A 151 1.36 11.23 -23.72
C ASN A 151 0.25 11.36 -22.65
N GLU A 152 -0.93 10.76 -22.87
CA GLU A 152 -2.00 10.70 -21.88
C GLU A 152 -1.62 9.68 -20.80
N VAL A 153 -1.92 10.00 -19.51
CA VAL A 153 -1.72 9.10 -18.39
C VAL A 153 -2.89 8.12 -18.28
N LEU A 154 -2.61 6.83 -18.37
CA LEU A 154 -3.60 5.76 -18.30
C LEU A 154 -3.69 5.16 -16.90
N ALA A 155 -2.54 5.04 -16.23
CA ALA A 155 -2.44 4.52 -14.88
C ALA A 155 -1.21 5.11 -14.19
N ALA A 156 -1.23 5.18 -12.88
CA ALA A 156 -0.08 5.59 -12.09
C ALA A 156 -0.05 4.89 -10.74
N ALA A 157 1.14 4.80 -10.14
CA ALA A 157 1.32 4.27 -8.80
C ALA A 157 2.35 5.09 -8.03
N TYR A 158 2.05 5.39 -6.77
CA TYR A 158 3.01 5.91 -5.83
C TYR A 158 3.59 4.75 -5.03
N LEU A 159 4.87 4.51 -5.22
CA LEU A 159 5.64 3.45 -4.58
C LEU A 159 6.44 4.03 -3.43
N VAL A 160 6.55 3.28 -2.35
CA VAL A 160 7.46 3.57 -1.25
C VAL A 160 8.17 2.29 -0.83
N TRP A 161 9.39 2.42 -0.33
CA TRP A 161 10.14 1.25 0.12
C TRP A 161 11.00 1.57 1.34
N ASP A 162 11.38 0.52 2.01
CA ASP A 162 12.45 0.50 2.99
C ASP A 162 13.56 -0.44 2.53
N LYS A 163 14.50 -0.78 3.41
CA LYS A 163 15.61 -1.69 3.10
C LYS A 163 15.20 -3.15 2.85
N HIS A 164 13.95 -3.51 3.11
CA HIS A 164 13.46 -4.89 3.05
C HIS A 164 12.32 -5.09 2.07
N SER A 165 11.48 -4.08 1.87
CA SER A 165 10.23 -4.24 1.14
C SER A 165 9.85 -2.99 0.37
N MET A 166 9.24 -3.19 -0.81
CA MET A 166 8.60 -2.15 -1.59
C MET A 166 7.08 -2.30 -1.48
N TYR A 167 6.40 -1.18 -1.29
CA TYR A 167 4.96 -1.11 -1.15
C TYR A 167 4.34 -0.38 -2.34
N TYR A 168 3.44 -1.07 -3.03
CA TYR A 168 2.54 -0.50 -4.04
C TYR A 168 1.45 0.30 -3.31
N LEU A 169 1.81 1.52 -2.84
CA LEU A 169 1.08 2.22 -1.81
C LEU A 169 -0.24 2.82 -2.29
N ILE A 170 -0.18 3.58 -3.39
CA ILE A 170 -1.35 4.28 -3.94
C ILE A 170 -1.42 4.04 -5.45
N PRO A 171 -2.12 3.00 -5.91
CA PRO A 171 -2.40 2.80 -7.32
C PRO A 171 -3.62 3.60 -7.78
N CYS A 172 -3.62 4.04 -9.02
CA CYS A 172 -4.78 4.61 -9.69
C CYS A 172 -4.75 4.34 -11.20
N TYR A 173 -5.90 4.32 -11.82
CA TYR A 173 -6.05 4.19 -13.26
C TYR A 173 -7.31 4.90 -13.74
N ASP A 174 -7.25 5.43 -14.95
CA ASP A 174 -8.39 6.01 -15.64
C ASP A 174 -9.31 4.89 -16.16
N LEU A 175 -10.60 4.97 -15.82
CA LEU A 175 -11.61 3.98 -16.21
C LEU A 175 -11.76 3.85 -17.73
N LYS A 176 -11.51 4.93 -18.49
CA LYS A 176 -11.51 4.93 -19.97
C LYS A 176 -10.54 3.89 -20.51
N TYR A 177 -9.41 3.66 -19.80
CA TYR A 177 -8.32 2.79 -20.23
C TYR A 177 -8.20 1.48 -19.42
N LYS A 178 -9.24 1.08 -18.71
CA LYS A 178 -9.24 -0.13 -17.84
C LYS A 178 -8.80 -1.42 -18.55
N ASP A 179 -9.06 -1.51 -19.86
CA ASP A 179 -8.77 -2.69 -20.68
C ASP A 179 -7.46 -2.58 -21.49
N SER A 180 -6.69 -1.50 -21.32
CA SER A 180 -5.44 -1.23 -22.03
C SER A 180 -4.25 -2.10 -21.57
N GLY A 181 -4.35 -2.69 -20.39
CA GLY A 181 -3.22 -3.37 -19.73
C GLY A 181 -2.31 -2.44 -18.90
N ALA A 182 -2.56 -1.12 -18.89
CA ALA A 182 -1.73 -0.15 -18.17
C ALA A 182 -1.56 -0.48 -16.69
N SER A 183 -2.64 -0.86 -15.99
CA SER A 183 -2.57 -1.27 -14.58
C SER A 183 -1.78 -2.57 -14.37
N ALA A 184 -1.69 -3.43 -15.40
CA ALA A 184 -0.89 -4.64 -15.33
C ALA A 184 0.60 -4.34 -15.46
N LEU A 185 0.96 -3.30 -16.20
CA LEU A 185 2.34 -2.89 -16.43
C LEU A 185 2.95 -2.17 -15.20
N LEU A 186 2.12 -1.64 -14.27
CA LEU A 186 2.59 -1.01 -13.03
C LEU A 186 3.07 -2.00 -11.97
N VAL A 187 2.80 -3.29 -12.11
CA VAL A 187 3.16 -4.37 -11.18
C VAL A 187 4.27 -5.21 -11.77
#